data_9833753ba6e01a95f568ff6f97b4119f
#
_entry.id   9833753ba6e01a95f568ff6f97b4119f
#
_cell.length_a   1.000
_cell.length_b   1.000
_cell.length_c   1.000
_cell.angle_alpha   90.00
_cell.angle_beta   90.00
_cell.angle_gamma   90.00
#
_symmetry.space_group_name_H-M   'P 1'
#
loop_
_entity.id
_entity.type
_entity.pdbx_description
1 polymer ?
#
loop_
_entity_poly.entity_id
_entity_poly.type
_entity_poly.pdbx_seq_one_letter_code
_entity_poly.pdbx_strand_id
1 'polypeptide(L)'
;MTVHAPSSFAQWHSKGQHASYLRTIKSQGSLLDLLEVQRPAGDMSRPALPDIVLMEDMLGCSRVQGDLGGGRFDMTTAKGALAVAAPDFATTVINDDSHRLRSLAFPVAQWQGVLDEAADGRFSFDGSCIYGRVFDSPYIRSALRTLWALCNDEGVPSRLLARAAGLEIMAELYRLGGAPLTTAKGGLAPWVQRRCLELMRAKLSEDISLDELAAEARLSAFHFARMFKHSLGVPPRVYLTRLRIEKACELLEQTGLPVTEIAQEVGYSSNQVLARVFMKHQGVSPSDYRRALREPVRLGPVQMPSKACAR
;
A
#
# COMPACT_ATOMS: atom_id res chain seq x y z
N MET A 1 15.28 -5.08 -23.55
CA MET A 1 13.89 -5.57 -23.40
C MET A 1 13.31 -4.88 -22.18
N THR A 2 12.46 -3.89 -22.38
CA THR A 2 11.75 -3.20 -21.30
C THR A 2 10.74 -4.19 -20.70
N VAL A 3 11.04 -4.70 -19.51
CA VAL A 3 10.10 -5.51 -18.76
C VAL A 3 9.00 -4.56 -18.27
N HIS A 4 7.86 -4.56 -18.96
CA HIS A 4 6.70 -3.82 -18.46
C HIS A 4 6.31 -4.39 -17.08
N ALA A 5 6.11 -3.48 -16.11
CA ALA A 5 5.61 -3.86 -14.80
C ALA A 5 4.28 -4.63 -14.95
N PRO A 6 4.04 -5.69 -14.17
CA PRO A 6 2.80 -6.46 -14.25
C PRO A 6 1.60 -5.58 -13.92
N SER A 7 0.56 -5.66 -14.74
CA SER A 7 -0.66 -4.83 -14.61
C SER A 7 -1.74 -5.49 -13.74
N SER A 8 -1.57 -6.76 -13.34
CA SER A 8 -2.51 -7.49 -12.48
C SER A 8 -1.81 -8.64 -11.73
N PHE A 9 -2.48 -9.15 -10.71
CA PHE A 9 -2.02 -10.31 -9.94
C PHE A 9 -1.91 -11.58 -10.79
N ALA A 10 -2.87 -11.80 -11.68
CA ALA A 10 -2.84 -12.92 -12.61
C ALA A 10 -1.65 -12.80 -13.58
N GLN A 11 -1.37 -11.61 -14.09
CA GLN A 11 -0.25 -11.38 -14.97
C GLN A 11 1.09 -11.55 -14.25
N TRP A 12 1.19 -11.10 -12.99
CA TRP A 12 2.41 -11.25 -12.19
C TRP A 12 2.78 -12.73 -11.95
N HIS A 13 1.77 -13.63 -11.78
CA HIS A 13 2.00 -15.05 -11.64
C HIS A 13 2.17 -15.81 -12.96
N SER A 14 1.52 -15.36 -14.04
CA SER A 14 1.58 -16.08 -15.33
C SER A 14 2.80 -15.75 -16.17
N LYS A 15 3.54 -14.69 -15.84
CA LYS A 15 4.71 -14.21 -16.58
C LYS A 15 5.96 -14.16 -15.69
N GLY A 16 7.13 -14.42 -16.29
CA GLY A 16 8.41 -14.31 -15.61
C GLY A 16 8.73 -15.48 -14.67
N GLN A 17 9.53 -15.19 -13.63
CA GLN A 17 10.08 -16.22 -12.72
C GLN A 17 9.04 -16.95 -11.87
N HIS A 18 7.83 -16.41 -11.71
CA HIS A 18 6.77 -16.98 -10.87
C HIS A 18 5.87 -17.95 -11.64
N ALA A 19 5.95 -18.01 -12.97
CA ALA A 19 5.12 -18.86 -13.80
C ALA A 19 5.29 -20.36 -13.49
N SER A 20 6.49 -20.77 -13.09
CA SER A 20 6.78 -22.18 -12.72
C SER A 20 6.03 -22.67 -11.47
N TYR A 21 5.56 -21.75 -10.63
CA TYR A 21 4.82 -22.06 -9.40
C TYR A 21 3.31 -22.10 -9.61
N LEU A 22 2.83 -21.59 -10.75
CA LEU A 22 1.41 -21.55 -11.09
C LEU A 22 0.94 -22.98 -11.44
N ARG A 23 -0.06 -23.48 -10.70
CA ARG A 23 -0.69 -24.76 -10.93
C ARG A 23 -1.92 -24.63 -11.82
N THR A 24 -2.75 -23.66 -11.51
CA THR A 24 -4.01 -23.43 -12.23
C THR A 24 -4.30 -21.95 -12.25
N ILE A 25 -4.83 -21.47 -13.37
CA ILE A 25 -5.44 -20.15 -13.51
C ILE A 25 -6.79 -20.32 -14.18
N LYS A 26 -7.79 -19.65 -13.64
CA LYS A 26 -9.14 -19.56 -14.19
C LYS A 26 -9.58 -18.12 -14.16
N SER A 27 -10.28 -17.66 -15.17
CA SER A 27 -10.71 -16.29 -15.31
C SER A 27 -12.16 -16.22 -15.72
N GLN A 28 -12.87 -15.21 -15.22
CA GLN A 28 -14.20 -14.85 -15.72
C GLN A 28 -14.13 -13.50 -16.44
N GLY A 29 -13.42 -13.49 -17.55
CA GLY A 29 -13.15 -12.29 -18.32
C GLY A 29 -12.31 -11.28 -17.51
N SER A 30 -12.72 -10.02 -17.49
CA SER A 30 -12.08 -8.98 -16.66
C SER A 30 -12.60 -8.90 -15.23
N LEU A 31 -13.58 -9.75 -14.86
CA LEU A 31 -14.31 -9.62 -13.61
C LEU A 31 -13.48 -10.06 -12.40
N LEU A 32 -12.87 -11.23 -12.49
CA LEU A 32 -12.02 -11.82 -11.46
C LEU A 32 -11.12 -12.91 -12.03
N ASP A 33 -10.01 -13.17 -11.31
CA ASP A 33 -9.10 -14.27 -11.61
C ASP A 33 -8.92 -15.16 -10.38
N LEU A 34 -8.95 -16.47 -10.61
CA LEU A 34 -8.65 -17.50 -9.62
C LEU A 34 -7.34 -18.19 -9.96
N LEU A 35 -6.44 -18.24 -9.00
CA LEU A 35 -5.13 -18.85 -9.16
C LEU A 35 -4.88 -19.89 -8.07
N GLU A 36 -4.22 -20.98 -8.44
CA GLU A 36 -3.63 -21.90 -7.48
C GLU A 36 -2.12 -21.95 -7.71
N VAL A 37 -1.36 -21.61 -6.69
CA VAL A 37 0.09 -21.57 -6.72
C VAL A 37 0.67 -22.48 -5.65
N GLN A 38 1.78 -23.14 -5.96
CA GLN A 38 2.56 -23.93 -5.00
C GLN A 38 4.01 -23.51 -5.08
N ARG A 39 4.55 -23.05 -3.95
CA ARG A 39 5.91 -22.51 -3.88
C ARG A 39 6.69 -23.15 -2.73
N PRO A 40 8.03 -23.26 -2.87
CA PRO A 40 8.90 -23.56 -1.74
C PRO A 40 8.89 -22.41 -0.72
N ALA A 41 9.53 -22.62 0.42
CA ALA A 41 9.88 -21.56 1.36
C ALA A 41 10.63 -20.43 0.67
N GLY A 42 10.46 -19.22 1.14
CA GLY A 42 11.19 -18.05 0.67
C GLY A 42 10.36 -16.76 0.57
N ASP A 43 10.91 -15.81 -0.16
CA ASP A 43 10.32 -14.49 -0.38
C ASP A 43 9.19 -14.53 -1.42
N MET A 44 8.01 -14.05 -1.01
CA MET A 44 6.81 -13.93 -1.84
C MET A 44 6.37 -12.49 -2.03
N SER A 45 7.23 -11.55 -1.69
CA SER A 45 6.97 -10.11 -1.86
C SER A 45 6.63 -9.78 -3.31
N ARG A 46 5.72 -8.84 -3.50
CA ARG A 46 5.26 -8.42 -4.82
C ARG A 46 5.14 -6.90 -4.93
N PRO A 47 5.27 -6.34 -6.14
CA PRO A 47 5.03 -4.91 -6.35
C PRO A 47 3.57 -4.55 -6.08
N ALA A 48 3.29 -3.25 -5.99
CA ALA A 48 1.93 -2.75 -5.93
C ALA A 48 1.15 -3.16 -7.18
N LEU A 49 0.00 -3.79 -6.98
CA LEU A 49 -0.91 -4.26 -8.03
C LEU A 49 -2.31 -3.74 -7.76
N PRO A 50 -3.12 -3.44 -8.81
CA PRO A 50 -4.43 -2.82 -8.64
C PRO A 50 -5.53 -3.78 -8.16
N ASP A 51 -5.16 -4.99 -7.78
CA ASP A 51 -6.11 -6.03 -7.39
C ASP A 51 -6.19 -6.15 -5.86
N ILE A 52 -7.40 -6.34 -5.34
CA ILE A 52 -7.59 -6.93 -4.02
C ILE A 52 -7.38 -8.43 -4.16
N VAL A 53 -6.53 -9.00 -3.33
CA VAL A 53 -6.22 -10.43 -3.41
C VAL A 53 -6.59 -11.13 -2.12
N LEU A 54 -7.61 -11.97 -2.20
CA LEU A 54 -7.98 -12.92 -1.15
C LEU A 54 -7.19 -14.23 -1.36
N MET A 55 -6.54 -14.70 -0.32
CA MET A 55 -5.72 -15.91 -0.33
C MET A 55 -6.24 -16.91 0.70
N GLU A 56 -6.33 -18.20 0.31
CA GLU A 56 -6.65 -19.33 1.17
C GLU A 56 -5.42 -20.24 1.26
N ASP A 57 -4.97 -20.54 2.47
CA ASP A 57 -3.89 -21.49 2.69
C ASP A 57 -4.42 -22.93 2.61
N MET A 58 -3.94 -23.70 1.63
CA MET A 58 -4.41 -25.06 1.36
C MET A 58 -3.69 -26.13 2.18
N LEU A 59 -2.53 -25.82 2.75
CA LEU A 59 -1.73 -26.76 3.53
C LEU A 59 -1.76 -26.49 5.03
N GLY A 60 -1.60 -25.23 5.42
CA GLY A 60 -1.44 -24.80 6.81
C GLY A 60 -0.08 -25.12 7.41
N CYS A 61 0.09 -24.79 8.67
CA CYS A 61 1.31 -25.01 9.47
C CYS A 61 2.55 -24.27 8.98
N SER A 62 2.39 -23.24 8.15
CA SER A 62 3.49 -22.40 7.68
C SER A 62 3.62 -21.14 8.56
N ARG A 63 4.84 -20.80 8.96
CA ARG A 63 5.11 -19.50 9.56
C ARG A 63 5.26 -18.46 8.45
N VAL A 64 4.48 -17.40 8.55
CA VAL A 64 4.42 -16.32 7.56
C VAL A 64 4.66 -14.98 8.24
N GLN A 65 5.59 -14.21 7.72
CA GLN A 65 5.92 -12.88 8.19
C GLN A 65 5.76 -11.89 7.04
N GLY A 66 5.26 -10.68 7.31
CA GLY A 66 5.18 -9.68 6.25
C GLY A 66 4.24 -8.53 6.54
N ASP A 67 3.82 -7.88 5.45
CA ASP A 67 2.83 -6.80 5.42
C ASP A 67 1.98 -6.93 4.16
N LEU A 68 0.68 -6.99 4.32
CA LEU A 68 -0.31 -7.07 3.24
C LEU A 68 -1.09 -5.77 3.03
N GLY A 69 -0.66 -4.68 3.70
CA GLY A 69 -1.30 -3.36 3.65
C GLY A 69 -2.01 -2.95 4.93
N GLY A 70 -1.98 -3.78 5.98
CA GLY A 70 -2.56 -3.49 7.29
C GLY A 70 -1.53 -3.40 8.42
N GLY A 71 -0.23 -3.37 8.08
CA GLY A 71 0.87 -3.40 9.01
C GLY A 71 1.56 -4.77 9.11
N ARG A 72 2.68 -4.80 9.79
CA ARG A 72 3.51 -6.01 9.91
C ARG A 72 2.82 -7.08 10.77
N PHE A 73 2.94 -8.32 10.32
CA PHE A 73 2.49 -9.50 11.05
C PHE A 73 3.57 -10.59 11.06
N ASP A 74 3.51 -11.46 12.06
CA ASP A 74 4.29 -12.71 12.18
C ASP A 74 3.37 -13.74 12.83
N MET A 75 3.03 -14.80 12.09
CA MET A 75 2.06 -15.78 12.55
C MET A 75 2.25 -17.14 11.88
N THR A 76 1.68 -18.17 12.49
CA THR A 76 1.57 -19.50 11.88
C THR A 76 0.15 -19.68 11.34
N THR A 77 0.04 -20.07 10.08
CA THR A 77 -1.24 -20.27 9.42
C THR A 77 -1.82 -21.64 9.72
N ALA A 78 -3.14 -21.75 9.69
CA ALA A 78 -3.87 -23.02 9.71
C ALA A 78 -4.37 -23.36 8.29
N LYS A 79 -4.63 -24.62 8.01
CA LYS A 79 -5.26 -25.02 6.76
C LYS A 79 -6.65 -24.38 6.62
N GLY A 80 -6.89 -23.76 5.47
CA GLY A 80 -8.11 -22.99 5.19
C GLY A 80 -8.12 -21.58 5.76
N ALA A 81 -7.01 -21.15 6.37
CA ALA A 81 -6.86 -19.76 6.82
C ALA A 81 -6.90 -18.79 5.64
N LEU A 82 -7.53 -17.66 5.84
CA LEU A 82 -7.74 -16.63 4.84
C LEU A 82 -6.93 -15.38 5.17
N ALA A 83 -6.36 -14.76 4.15
CA ALA A 83 -5.69 -13.46 4.25
C ALA A 83 -6.06 -12.59 3.05
N VAL A 84 -6.04 -11.28 3.22
CA VAL A 84 -6.31 -10.31 2.14
C VAL A 84 -5.16 -9.35 2.00
N ALA A 85 -4.70 -9.17 0.77
CA ALA A 85 -3.74 -8.14 0.42
C ALA A 85 -4.44 -6.92 -0.19
N ALA A 86 -4.04 -5.74 0.27
CA ALA A 86 -4.58 -4.47 -0.18
C ALA A 86 -4.23 -4.20 -1.66
N PRO A 87 -5.13 -3.53 -2.41
CA PRO A 87 -4.82 -3.05 -3.74
C PRO A 87 -3.78 -1.93 -3.70
N ASP A 88 -3.02 -1.78 -4.79
CA ASP A 88 -2.00 -0.74 -4.96
C ASP A 88 -0.97 -0.66 -3.82
N PHE A 89 -0.77 -1.75 -3.11
CA PHE A 89 0.21 -1.89 -2.04
C PHE A 89 1.28 -2.92 -2.41
N ALA A 90 2.55 -2.54 -2.28
CA ALA A 90 3.67 -3.47 -2.44
C ALA A 90 3.77 -4.34 -1.19
N THR A 91 3.40 -5.61 -1.31
CA THR A 91 3.41 -6.52 -0.17
C THR A 91 4.81 -7.07 0.10
N THR A 92 5.13 -7.22 1.37
CA THR A 92 6.31 -7.99 1.80
C THR A 92 5.82 -9.25 2.49
N VAL A 93 6.24 -10.43 2.00
CA VAL A 93 5.83 -11.71 2.59
C VAL A 93 6.99 -12.69 2.52
N ILE A 94 7.37 -13.23 3.66
CA ILE A 94 8.33 -14.33 3.78
C ILE A 94 7.60 -15.51 4.37
N ASN A 95 7.77 -16.68 3.76
CA ASN A 95 7.19 -17.93 4.22
C ASN A 95 8.31 -18.92 4.53
N ASP A 96 8.35 -19.44 5.74
CA ASP A 96 9.42 -20.34 6.21
C ASP A 96 9.29 -21.76 5.65
N ASP A 97 8.11 -22.12 5.14
CA ASP A 97 7.80 -23.46 4.65
C ASP A 97 7.26 -23.46 3.21
N SER A 98 7.26 -24.63 2.58
CA SER A 98 6.55 -24.81 1.32
C SER A 98 5.04 -24.63 1.54
N HIS A 99 4.40 -23.90 0.65
CA HIS A 99 2.99 -23.55 0.79
C HIS A 99 2.24 -23.68 -0.53
N ARG A 100 0.94 -23.87 -0.40
CA ARG A 100 0.01 -23.92 -1.52
C ARG A 100 -1.15 -22.97 -1.22
N LEU A 101 -1.28 -21.95 -2.06
CA LEU A 101 -2.31 -20.94 -1.92
C LEU A 101 -3.31 -21.03 -3.06
N ARG A 102 -4.57 -20.89 -2.73
CA ARG A 102 -5.63 -20.56 -3.68
C ARG A 102 -5.96 -19.10 -3.52
N SER A 103 -5.84 -18.33 -4.59
CA SER A 103 -6.03 -16.88 -4.58
C SER A 103 -7.17 -16.47 -5.49
N LEU A 104 -7.94 -15.47 -5.05
CA LEU A 104 -8.95 -14.78 -5.82
C LEU A 104 -8.54 -13.33 -5.94
N ALA A 105 -8.31 -12.86 -7.16
CA ALA A 105 -7.98 -11.47 -7.46
C ALA A 105 -9.20 -10.73 -7.99
N PHE A 106 -9.49 -9.59 -7.38
CA PHE A 106 -10.54 -8.67 -7.79
C PHE A 106 -9.92 -7.40 -8.36
N PRO A 107 -9.94 -7.19 -9.70
CA PRO A 107 -9.51 -5.92 -10.27
C PRO A 107 -10.39 -4.77 -9.78
N VAL A 108 -9.83 -3.85 -8.98
CA VAL A 108 -10.59 -2.75 -8.34
C VAL A 108 -11.44 -1.98 -9.34
N ALA A 109 -10.91 -1.72 -10.54
CA ALA A 109 -11.61 -0.97 -11.58
C ALA A 109 -12.95 -1.59 -12.00
N GLN A 110 -13.12 -2.91 -11.86
CA GLN A 110 -14.34 -3.63 -12.24
C GLN A 110 -15.40 -3.64 -11.12
N TRP A 111 -14.97 -3.45 -9.88
CA TRP A 111 -15.82 -3.57 -8.69
C TRP A 111 -16.19 -2.23 -8.08
N GLN A 112 -15.38 -1.19 -8.33
CA GLN A 112 -15.54 0.13 -7.74
C GLN A 112 -16.96 0.69 -7.93
N GLY A 113 -17.50 0.63 -9.14
CA GLY A 113 -18.82 1.24 -9.44
C GLY A 113 -19.96 0.63 -8.65
N VAL A 114 -20.02 -0.70 -8.54
CA VAL A 114 -21.08 -1.38 -7.78
C VAL A 114 -20.93 -1.20 -6.27
N LEU A 115 -19.70 -1.05 -5.80
CA LEU A 115 -19.43 -0.79 -4.39
C LEU A 115 -19.72 0.68 -4.02
N ASP A 116 -19.45 1.61 -4.93
CA ASP A 116 -19.82 3.02 -4.79
C ASP A 116 -21.34 3.19 -4.70
N GLU A 117 -22.10 2.47 -5.56
CA GLU A 117 -23.55 2.44 -5.53
C GLU A 117 -24.09 1.89 -4.20
N ALA A 118 -23.54 0.76 -3.74
CA ALA A 118 -23.94 0.13 -2.48
C ALA A 118 -23.61 0.97 -1.23
N ALA A 119 -22.61 1.85 -1.33
CA ALA A 119 -22.18 2.72 -0.24
C ALA A 119 -22.86 4.11 -0.26
N ASP A 120 -23.79 4.37 -1.16
CA ASP A 120 -24.37 5.71 -1.41
C ASP A 120 -23.30 6.80 -1.56
N GLY A 121 -22.18 6.44 -2.17
CA GLY A 121 -21.02 7.30 -2.30
C GLY A 121 -19.80 6.52 -2.72
N ARG A 122 -18.60 7.09 -2.49
CA ARG A 122 -17.39 6.42 -2.94
C ARG A 122 -16.91 5.42 -1.91
N PHE A 123 -16.82 4.18 -2.36
CA PHE A 123 -16.32 3.07 -1.57
C PHE A 123 -14.78 3.11 -1.51
N SER A 124 -14.20 2.94 -0.31
CA SER A 124 -12.76 2.88 -0.11
C SER A 124 -12.31 1.49 0.33
N PHE A 125 -11.25 1.01 -0.30
CA PHE A 125 -10.54 -0.20 0.09
C PHE A 125 -9.43 0.05 1.11
N ASP A 126 -9.16 1.31 1.46
CA ASP A 126 -8.09 1.67 2.38
C ASP A 126 -8.55 1.59 3.84
N GLY A 127 -7.58 1.33 4.74
CA GLY A 127 -7.82 1.37 6.18
C GLY A 127 -8.62 0.20 6.74
N SER A 128 -8.93 -0.82 5.95
CA SER A 128 -9.57 -2.01 6.48
C SER A 128 -8.60 -2.81 7.34
N CYS A 129 -8.99 -3.10 8.58
CA CYS A 129 -8.20 -3.93 9.49
C CYS A 129 -8.07 -5.39 9.02
N ILE A 130 -8.75 -5.77 7.92
CA ILE A 130 -8.67 -7.11 7.35
C ILE A 130 -7.33 -7.41 6.69
N TYR A 131 -6.59 -6.38 6.22
CA TYR A 131 -5.29 -6.56 5.57
C TYR A 131 -4.13 -6.92 6.50
N GLY A 132 -4.30 -6.71 7.78
CA GLY A 132 -3.25 -6.95 8.79
C GLY A 132 -3.39 -8.27 9.55
N ARG A 133 -4.29 -9.18 9.13
CA ARG A 133 -4.58 -10.40 9.88
C ARG A 133 -4.94 -11.59 9.00
N VAL A 134 -4.70 -12.76 9.54
CA VAL A 134 -5.29 -14.01 9.06
C VAL A 134 -6.60 -14.25 9.80
N PHE A 135 -7.61 -14.74 9.09
CA PHE A 135 -8.94 -15.00 9.64
C PHE A 135 -9.52 -16.29 9.07
N ASP A 136 -10.63 -16.73 9.63
CA ASP A 136 -11.43 -17.85 9.15
C ASP A 136 -12.85 -17.38 8.82
N SER A 137 -13.38 -17.82 7.69
CA SER A 137 -14.78 -17.65 7.30
C SER A 137 -15.24 -18.85 6.48
N PRO A 138 -16.02 -19.76 7.08
CA PRO A 138 -16.64 -20.88 6.35
C PRO A 138 -17.49 -20.41 5.16
N TYR A 139 -18.09 -19.23 5.29
CA TYR A 139 -18.89 -18.61 4.23
C TYR A 139 -18.03 -18.26 3.01
N ILE A 140 -16.92 -17.52 3.21
CA ILE A 140 -16.00 -17.17 2.13
C ILE A 140 -15.42 -18.43 1.48
N ARG A 141 -14.98 -19.44 2.27
CA ARG A 141 -14.47 -20.69 1.69
C ARG A 141 -15.53 -21.43 0.85
N SER A 142 -16.79 -21.37 1.25
CA SER A 142 -17.89 -21.94 0.45
C SER A 142 -18.07 -21.20 -0.88
N ALA A 143 -18.08 -19.86 -0.83
CA ALA A 143 -18.18 -19.02 -2.02
C ALA A 143 -16.97 -19.20 -2.96
N LEU A 144 -15.75 -19.33 -2.43
CA LEU A 144 -14.56 -19.63 -3.22
C LEU A 144 -14.68 -20.98 -3.96
N ARG A 145 -15.20 -22.03 -3.32
CA ARG A 145 -15.42 -23.33 -3.98
C ARG A 145 -16.45 -23.20 -5.10
N THR A 146 -17.52 -22.47 -4.88
CA THR A 146 -18.54 -22.19 -5.90
C THR A 146 -17.93 -21.43 -7.09
N LEU A 147 -17.17 -20.37 -6.83
CA LEU A 147 -16.46 -19.63 -7.88
C LEU A 147 -15.50 -20.53 -8.66
N TRP A 148 -14.76 -21.38 -7.96
CA TRP A 148 -13.81 -22.29 -8.58
C TRP A 148 -14.50 -23.27 -9.55
N ALA A 149 -15.71 -23.71 -9.23
CA ALA A 149 -16.54 -24.54 -10.11
C ALA A 149 -17.09 -23.73 -11.28
N LEU A 150 -17.66 -22.56 -11.03
CA LEU A 150 -18.26 -21.68 -12.06
C LEU A 150 -17.27 -21.24 -13.13
N CYS A 151 -15.99 -21.05 -12.76
CA CYS A 151 -14.94 -20.67 -13.71
C CYS A 151 -14.45 -21.81 -14.60
N ASN A 152 -15.10 -22.96 -14.62
CA ASN A 152 -14.89 -23.99 -15.63
C ASN A 152 -15.77 -23.77 -16.88
N ASP A 153 -16.87 -23.03 -16.72
CA ASP A 153 -17.84 -22.80 -17.78
C ASP A 153 -17.76 -21.34 -18.24
N GLU A 154 -17.68 -21.16 -19.55
CA GLU A 154 -17.74 -19.85 -20.18
C GLU A 154 -19.16 -19.52 -20.62
N GLY A 155 -19.66 -18.33 -20.26
CA GLY A 155 -20.98 -17.89 -20.71
C GLY A 155 -21.59 -16.80 -19.84
N VAL A 156 -22.68 -16.21 -20.31
CA VAL A 156 -23.37 -15.14 -19.59
C VAL A 156 -23.89 -15.59 -18.22
N PRO A 157 -24.53 -16.77 -18.08
CA PRO A 157 -25.00 -17.21 -16.78
C PRO A 157 -23.86 -17.40 -15.76
N SER A 158 -22.75 -18.03 -16.17
CA SER A 158 -21.58 -18.25 -15.28
C SER A 158 -20.96 -16.94 -14.84
N ARG A 159 -20.87 -15.95 -15.72
CA ARG A 159 -20.37 -14.60 -15.38
C ARG A 159 -21.27 -13.87 -14.40
N LEU A 160 -22.58 -13.98 -14.54
CA LEU A 160 -23.53 -13.36 -13.60
C LEU A 160 -23.44 -14.00 -12.21
N LEU A 161 -23.38 -15.34 -12.16
CA LEU A 161 -23.22 -16.06 -10.91
C LEU A 161 -21.84 -15.79 -10.25
N ALA A 162 -20.77 -15.69 -11.03
CA ALA A 162 -19.46 -15.32 -10.54
C ALA A 162 -19.45 -13.89 -9.96
N ARG A 163 -20.17 -12.96 -10.60
CA ARG A 163 -20.33 -11.59 -10.08
C ARG A 163 -21.12 -11.59 -8.76
N ALA A 164 -22.20 -12.35 -8.66
CA ALA A 164 -22.97 -12.46 -7.42
C ALA A 164 -22.14 -13.03 -6.28
N ALA A 165 -21.42 -14.14 -6.50
CA ALA A 165 -20.55 -14.74 -5.51
C ALA A 165 -19.37 -13.80 -5.13
N GLY A 166 -18.84 -13.03 -6.08
CA GLY A 166 -17.83 -12.01 -5.80
C GLY A 166 -18.35 -10.88 -4.90
N LEU A 167 -19.57 -10.41 -5.12
CA LEU A 167 -20.24 -9.43 -4.26
C LEU A 167 -20.46 -9.96 -2.84
N GLU A 168 -20.88 -11.21 -2.72
CA GLU A 168 -21.04 -11.86 -1.43
C GLU A 168 -19.71 -11.95 -0.65
N ILE A 169 -18.62 -12.31 -1.32
CA ILE A 169 -17.27 -12.34 -0.71
C ILE A 169 -16.88 -10.93 -0.28
N MET A 170 -17.06 -9.93 -1.15
CA MET A 170 -16.73 -8.54 -0.82
C MET A 170 -17.53 -8.06 0.40
N ALA A 171 -18.83 -8.27 0.42
CA ALA A 171 -19.68 -7.88 1.55
C ALA A 171 -19.20 -8.52 2.86
N GLU A 172 -18.86 -9.81 2.84
CA GLU A 172 -18.35 -10.51 4.01
C GLU A 172 -16.98 -9.99 4.45
N LEU A 173 -16.07 -9.71 3.51
CA LEU A 173 -14.77 -9.10 3.82
C LEU A 173 -14.92 -7.76 4.55
N TYR A 174 -15.90 -6.94 4.12
CA TYR A 174 -16.18 -5.67 4.79
C TYR A 174 -16.79 -5.85 6.16
N ARG A 175 -17.73 -6.77 6.28
CA ARG A 175 -18.30 -7.12 7.59
C ARG A 175 -17.22 -7.56 8.58
N LEU A 176 -16.28 -8.39 8.15
CA LEU A 176 -15.16 -8.87 8.95
C LEU A 176 -14.11 -7.78 9.22
N GLY A 177 -13.92 -6.87 8.27
CA GLY A 177 -13.00 -5.74 8.39
C GLY A 177 -13.42 -4.70 9.41
N GLY A 178 -14.66 -4.77 9.92
CA GLY A 178 -15.19 -3.78 10.86
C GLY A 178 -15.31 -2.37 10.28
N ALA A 179 -15.12 -2.21 8.97
CA ALA A 179 -15.35 -0.95 8.31
C ALA A 179 -16.87 -0.74 8.24
N PRO A 180 -17.40 0.35 8.78
CA PRO A 180 -18.79 0.68 8.50
C PRO A 180 -18.93 0.92 7.00
N LEU A 181 -19.95 0.34 6.36
CA LEU A 181 -20.39 0.68 5.00
C LEU A 181 -20.92 2.14 4.93
N THR A 182 -20.59 2.93 5.93
CA THR A 182 -20.92 4.35 5.99
C THR A 182 -19.83 5.12 5.29
N THR A 183 -20.20 5.90 4.29
CA THR A 183 -19.41 7.02 3.78
C THR A 183 -18.73 7.72 4.95
N ALA A 184 -17.42 7.79 4.96
CA ALA A 184 -16.73 8.62 5.92
C ALA A 184 -17.29 10.03 5.80
N LYS A 185 -18.08 10.47 6.78
CA LYS A 185 -18.64 11.82 6.80
C LYS A 185 -17.49 12.80 6.93
N GLY A 186 -16.98 13.26 5.80
CA GLY A 186 -15.88 14.22 5.69
C GLY A 186 -14.54 13.55 5.32
N GLY A 187 -13.72 14.26 4.58
CA GLY A 187 -12.43 13.82 4.08
C GLY A 187 -12.41 13.58 2.58
N LEU A 188 -11.20 13.42 2.04
CA LEU A 188 -11.00 12.99 0.67
C LEU A 188 -11.26 11.50 0.57
N ALA A 189 -11.87 11.07 -0.54
CA ALA A 189 -11.87 9.66 -0.87
C ALA A 189 -10.42 9.15 -0.98
N PRO A 190 -10.09 7.97 -0.46
CA PRO A 190 -8.71 7.50 -0.38
C PRO A 190 -7.97 7.44 -1.72
N TRP A 191 -8.67 7.12 -2.82
CA TRP A 191 -8.05 7.15 -4.15
C TRP A 191 -7.69 8.59 -4.57
N VAL A 192 -8.54 9.61 -4.23
CA VAL A 192 -8.23 11.03 -4.45
C VAL A 192 -7.03 11.41 -3.60
N GLN A 193 -7.04 11.00 -2.35
CA GLN A 193 -5.92 11.22 -1.45
C GLN A 193 -4.64 10.64 -2.06
N ARG A 194 -4.64 9.38 -2.47
CA ARG A 194 -3.50 8.71 -3.13
C ARG A 194 -3.07 9.47 -4.38
N ARG A 195 -4.01 9.74 -5.28
CA ARG A 195 -3.74 10.48 -6.53
C ARG A 195 -3.12 11.85 -6.28
N CYS A 196 -3.64 12.59 -5.31
CA CYS A 196 -3.06 13.88 -4.91
C CYS A 196 -1.65 13.72 -4.32
N LEU A 197 -1.41 12.68 -3.50
CA LEU A 197 -0.08 12.42 -2.94
C LEU A 197 0.92 11.99 -4.01
N GLU A 198 0.51 11.18 -4.98
CA GLU A 198 1.32 10.81 -6.14
C GLU A 198 1.67 12.05 -6.97
N LEU A 199 0.69 12.91 -7.26
CA LEU A 199 0.90 14.16 -7.99
C LEU A 199 1.86 15.09 -7.23
N MET A 200 1.70 15.24 -5.93
CA MET A 200 2.61 16.03 -5.08
C MET A 200 4.05 15.49 -5.12
N ARG A 201 4.23 14.17 -5.14
CA ARG A 201 5.56 13.53 -5.24
C ARG A 201 6.15 13.69 -6.65
N ALA A 202 5.35 13.47 -7.68
CA ALA A 202 5.79 13.56 -9.07
C ALA A 202 6.23 14.99 -9.46
N LYS A 203 5.52 15.99 -8.92
CA LYS A 203 5.78 17.42 -9.19
C LYS A 203 6.41 18.14 -7.99
N LEU A 204 7.23 17.45 -7.20
CA LEU A 204 7.76 17.99 -5.94
C LEU A 204 8.57 19.28 -6.14
N SER A 205 9.33 19.37 -7.24
CA SER A 205 10.13 20.53 -7.62
C SER A 205 9.34 21.66 -8.28
N GLU A 206 8.09 21.38 -8.67
CA GLU A 206 7.24 22.36 -9.35
C GLU A 206 6.36 23.15 -8.36
N ASP A 207 5.80 24.25 -8.82
CA ASP A 207 4.80 25.02 -8.05
C ASP A 207 3.39 24.44 -8.32
N ILE A 208 3.01 23.43 -7.53
CA ILE A 208 1.70 22.81 -7.62
C ILE A 208 0.66 23.72 -6.98
N SER A 209 -0.32 24.15 -7.78
CA SER A 209 -1.42 24.96 -7.30
C SER A 209 -2.45 24.11 -6.51
N LEU A 210 -3.18 24.79 -5.61
CA LEU A 210 -4.28 24.16 -4.88
C LEU A 210 -5.42 23.75 -5.83
N ASP A 211 -5.63 24.54 -6.90
CA ASP A 211 -6.65 24.27 -7.91
C ASP A 211 -6.32 23.01 -8.73
N GLU A 212 -5.05 22.78 -9.03
CA GLU A 212 -4.60 21.57 -9.72
C GLU A 212 -4.87 20.31 -8.89
N LEU A 213 -4.56 20.34 -7.60
CA LEU A 213 -4.88 19.24 -6.68
C LEU A 213 -6.39 19.06 -6.49
N ALA A 214 -7.14 20.14 -6.45
CA ALA A 214 -8.59 20.12 -6.32
C ALA A 214 -9.28 19.56 -7.58
N ALA A 215 -8.71 19.79 -8.76
CA ALA A 215 -9.20 19.22 -10.02
C ALA A 215 -9.13 17.69 -10.04
N GLU A 216 -8.07 17.09 -9.50
CA GLU A 216 -7.97 15.62 -9.33
C GLU A 216 -9.10 15.07 -8.46
N ALA A 217 -9.54 15.86 -7.48
CA ALA A 217 -10.63 15.51 -6.59
C ALA A 217 -12.02 15.85 -7.13
N ARG A 218 -12.11 16.56 -8.25
CA ARG A 218 -13.34 17.19 -8.77
C ARG A 218 -14.07 18.06 -7.73
N LEU A 219 -13.29 18.77 -6.92
CA LEU A 219 -13.75 19.66 -5.87
C LEU A 219 -13.30 21.10 -6.15
N SER A 220 -13.95 22.07 -5.50
CA SER A 220 -13.38 23.41 -5.42
C SER A 220 -12.15 23.45 -4.51
N ALA A 221 -11.19 24.34 -4.76
CA ALA A 221 -9.97 24.46 -3.96
C ALA A 221 -10.25 24.57 -2.45
N PHE A 222 -11.26 25.35 -2.06
CA PHE A 222 -11.66 25.50 -0.66
C PHE A 222 -12.17 24.20 -0.04
N HIS A 223 -13.05 23.48 -0.76
CA HIS A 223 -13.59 22.22 -0.30
C HIS A 223 -12.49 21.16 -0.24
N PHE A 224 -11.64 21.08 -1.25
CA PHE A 224 -10.48 20.18 -1.29
C PHE A 224 -9.56 20.42 -0.08
N ALA A 225 -9.14 21.65 0.20
CA ALA A 225 -8.26 21.95 1.32
C ALA A 225 -8.83 21.51 2.66
N ARG A 226 -10.14 21.67 2.87
CA ARG A 226 -10.85 21.21 4.07
C ARG A 226 -10.87 19.70 4.17
N MET A 227 -11.21 19.01 3.06
CA MET A 227 -11.28 17.55 3.01
C MET A 227 -9.89 16.92 3.16
N PHE A 228 -8.88 17.49 2.51
CA PHE A 228 -7.48 17.06 2.64
C PHE A 228 -6.99 17.17 4.10
N LYS A 229 -7.23 18.31 4.74
CA LYS A 229 -6.89 18.49 6.16
C LYS A 229 -7.63 17.50 7.06
N HIS A 230 -8.87 17.19 6.75
CA HIS A 230 -9.65 16.20 7.50
C HIS A 230 -9.05 14.79 7.36
N SER A 231 -8.61 14.40 6.15
CA SER A 231 -8.04 13.08 5.88
C SER A 231 -6.61 12.90 6.40
N LEU A 232 -5.78 13.95 6.30
CA LEU A 232 -4.33 13.86 6.56
C LEU A 232 -3.87 14.66 7.78
N GLY A 233 -4.79 15.30 8.50
CA GLY A 233 -4.53 16.07 9.71
C GLY A 233 -3.90 17.43 9.46
N VAL A 234 -3.37 17.71 8.26
CA VAL A 234 -2.68 18.95 7.90
C VAL A 234 -3.13 19.47 6.53
N PRO A 235 -3.08 20.80 6.30
CA PRO A 235 -3.40 21.39 5.00
C PRO A 235 -2.46 20.92 3.88
N PRO A 236 -2.90 20.93 2.59
CA PRO A 236 -2.10 20.50 1.45
C PRO A 236 -0.71 21.12 1.34
N ARG A 237 -0.62 22.45 1.53
CA ARG A 237 0.67 23.17 1.49
C ARG A 237 1.64 22.73 2.60
N VAL A 238 1.12 22.45 3.80
CA VAL A 238 1.94 21.97 4.92
C VAL A 238 2.45 20.56 4.62
N TYR A 239 1.60 19.71 4.04
CA TYR A 239 1.98 18.38 3.63
C TYR A 239 3.05 18.38 2.54
N LEU A 240 2.87 19.18 1.49
CA LEU A 240 3.88 19.37 0.43
C LEU A 240 5.23 19.86 1.00
N THR A 241 5.18 20.80 1.95
CA THR A 241 6.40 21.27 2.64
C THR A 241 7.12 20.11 3.35
N ARG A 242 6.39 19.22 4.03
CA ARG A 242 6.98 18.04 4.68
C ARG A 242 7.66 17.12 3.66
N LEU A 243 6.99 16.80 2.56
CA LEU A 243 7.57 15.99 1.49
C LEU A 243 8.85 16.60 0.91
N ARG A 244 8.87 17.91 0.72
CA ARG A 244 10.06 18.64 0.23
C ARG A 244 11.22 18.57 1.22
N ILE A 245 10.95 18.70 2.51
CA ILE A 245 11.98 18.59 3.55
C ILE A 245 12.48 17.16 3.69
N GLU A 246 11.61 16.16 3.65
CA GLU A 246 11.99 14.74 3.63
C GLU A 246 12.93 14.44 2.45
N LYS A 247 12.57 14.91 1.25
CA LYS A 247 13.42 14.75 0.06
C LYS A 247 14.75 15.52 0.18
N ALA A 248 14.74 16.70 0.79
CA ALA A 248 15.99 17.44 1.05
C ALA A 248 16.90 16.68 2.01
N CYS A 249 16.37 16.03 3.05
CA CYS A 249 17.14 15.16 3.95
C CYS A 249 17.76 14.00 3.17
N GLU A 250 17.00 13.28 2.34
CA GLU A 250 17.52 12.19 1.52
C GLU A 250 18.68 12.65 0.62
N LEU A 251 18.53 13.80 -0.07
CA LEU A 251 19.58 14.34 -0.93
C LEU A 251 20.81 14.80 -0.15
N LEU A 252 20.63 15.36 1.05
CA LEU A 252 21.74 15.74 1.94
C LEU A 252 22.52 14.53 2.45
N GLU A 253 21.83 13.40 2.69
CA GLU A 253 22.40 12.14 3.17
C GLU A 253 23.12 11.37 2.06
N GLN A 254 22.46 11.25 0.90
CA GLN A 254 22.86 10.32 -0.15
C GLN A 254 23.75 10.95 -1.22
N THR A 255 23.81 12.30 -1.29
CA THR A 255 24.54 13.00 -2.36
C THR A 255 25.53 14.03 -1.84
N GLY A 256 26.44 14.45 -2.73
CA GLY A 256 27.34 15.58 -2.52
C GLY A 256 26.80 16.90 -3.09
N LEU A 257 25.57 16.97 -3.58
CA LEU A 257 25.00 18.12 -4.26
C LEU A 257 25.09 19.39 -3.39
N PRO A 258 25.43 20.54 -3.96
CA PRO A 258 25.35 21.84 -3.26
C PRO A 258 23.94 22.08 -2.71
N VAL A 259 23.82 22.76 -1.57
CA VAL A 259 22.54 23.10 -0.97
C VAL A 259 21.66 23.94 -1.92
N THR A 260 22.29 24.72 -2.80
CA THR A 260 21.59 25.50 -3.84
C THR A 260 20.90 24.59 -4.85
N GLU A 261 21.55 23.54 -5.32
CA GLU A 261 20.96 22.57 -6.24
C GLU A 261 19.86 21.76 -5.55
N ILE A 262 20.09 21.32 -4.30
CA ILE A 262 19.06 20.64 -3.50
C ILE A 262 17.83 21.53 -3.34
N ALA A 263 18.01 22.85 -3.13
CA ALA A 263 16.87 23.77 -3.02
C ALA A 263 16.01 23.75 -4.30
N GLN A 264 16.62 23.75 -5.48
CA GLN A 264 15.92 23.68 -6.77
C GLN A 264 15.24 22.34 -6.95
N GLU A 265 15.94 21.23 -6.70
CA GLU A 265 15.40 19.87 -6.81
C GLU A 265 14.16 19.61 -5.94
N VAL A 266 14.08 20.28 -4.79
CA VAL A 266 12.92 20.15 -3.89
C VAL A 266 11.93 21.31 -4.02
N GLY A 267 12.04 22.14 -5.07
CA GLY A 267 11.05 23.17 -5.43
C GLY A 267 11.10 24.45 -4.60
N TYR A 268 12.29 24.85 -4.11
CA TYR A 268 12.50 26.16 -3.51
C TYR A 268 13.31 27.08 -4.43
N SER A 269 12.92 28.33 -4.52
CA SER A 269 13.54 29.35 -5.38
C SER A 269 14.97 29.71 -4.96
N SER A 270 15.37 29.43 -3.73
CA SER A 270 16.73 29.70 -3.25
C SER A 270 17.11 28.85 -2.04
N ASN A 271 18.44 28.73 -1.82
CA ASN A 271 18.96 28.06 -0.62
C ASN A 271 18.57 28.74 0.69
N GLN A 272 18.35 30.08 0.69
CA GLN A 272 17.92 30.81 1.89
C GLN A 272 16.50 30.43 2.29
N VAL A 273 15.60 30.25 1.30
CA VAL A 273 14.22 29.80 1.55
C VAL A 273 14.23 28.37 2.09
N LEU A 274 14.99 27.48 1.44
CA LEU A 274 15.17 26.11 1.94
C LEU A 274 15.71 26.11 3.36
N ALA A 275 16.80 26.86 3.63
CA ALA A 275 17.45 26.87 4.95
C ALA A 275 16.49 27.32 6.06
N ARG A 276 15.67 28.34 5.81
CA ARG A 276 14.67 28.84 6.77
C ARG A 276 13.59 27.79 7.05
N VAL A 277 13.07 27.12 6.00
CA VAL A 277 12.03 26.12 6.16
C VAL A 277 12.61 24.84 6.80
N PHE A 278 13.80 24.44 6.39
CA PHE A 278 14.52 23.28 6.93
C PHE A 278 14.81 23.45 8.43
N MET A 279 15.36 24.62 8.82
CA MET A 279 15.59 24.97 10.24
C MET A 279 14.30 24.87 11.06
N LYS A 280 13.18 25.34 10.52
CA LYS A 280 11.88 25.26 11.20
C LYS A 280 11.41 23.81 11.42
N HIS A 281 11.75 22.89 10.51
CA HIS A 281 11.28 21.51 10.55
C HIS A 281 12.27 20.55 11.23
N GLN A 282 13.57 20.77 11.04
CA GLN A 282 14.64 19.88 11.54
C GLN A 282 15.42 20.45 12.74
N GLY A 283 15.22 21.74 13.06
CA GLY A 283 15.93 22.40 14.18
C GLY A 283 17.38 22.77 13.89
N VAL A 284 17.92 22.40 12.71
CA VAL A 284 19.29 22.69 12.28
C VAL A 284 19.33 23.16 10.84
N SER A 285 20.43 23.80 10.41
CA SER A 285 20.58 24.19 9.00
C SER A 285 20.87 22.98 8.11
N PRO A 286 20.56 23.02 6.78
CA PRO A 286 20.91 21.95 5.86
C PRO A 286 22.41 21.60 5.87
N SER A 287 23.27 22.59 5.99
CA SER A 287 24.72 22.40 6.02
C SER A 287 25.19 21.72 7.32
N ASP A 288 24.62 22.11 8.45
CA ASP A 288 24.92 21.49 9.74
C ASP A 288 24.37 20.06 9.81
N TYR A 289 23.17 19.82 9.26
CA TYR A 289 22.58 18.49 9.12
C TYR A 289 23.54 17.56 8.35
N ARG A 290 24.00 17.98 7.17
CA ARG A 290 24.98 17.22 6.37
C ARG A 290 26.29 16.98 7.11
N ARG A 291 26.80 18.01 7.82
CA ARG A 291 28.05 17.90 8.60
C ARG A 291 27.91 16.85 9.69
N ALA A 292 26.82 16.90 10.45
CA ALA A 292 26.54 15.94 11.52
C ALA A 292 26.49 14.48 11.03
N LEU A 293 25.97 14.25 9.83
CA LEU A 293 25.94 12.90 9.24
C LEU A 293 27.32 12.40 8.80
N ARG A 294 28.23 13.30 8.43
CA ARG A 294 29.59 12.96 7.97
C ARG A 294 30.62 12.86 9.08
N GLU A 295 30.35 13.48 10.22
CA GLU A 295 31.23 13.37 11.39
C GLU A 295 30.97 12.04 12.09
N PRO A 296 31.98 11.15 12.22
CA PRO A 296 31.81 9.95 13.03
C PRO A 296 31.51 10.34 14.46
N VAL A 297 30.51 9.73 15.07
CA VAL A 297 30.21 9.87 16.49
C VAL A 297 31.51 9.54 17.27
N ARG A 298 32.23 10.53 17.74
CA ARG A 298 33.29 10.33 18.71
C ARG A 298 32.64 9.91 20.02
N LEU A 299 32.49 8.61 20.20
CA LEU A 299 32.25 8.05 21.53
C LEU A 299 33.47 8.47 22.37
N GLY A 300 33.32 9.51 23.16
CA GLY A 300 34.30 9.88 24.18
C GLY A 300 34.58 8.67 25.07
N PRO A 301 35.80 8.52 25.59
CA PRO A 301 36.08 7.38 26.46
C PRO A 301 35.13 7.38 27.63
N VAL A 302 34.39 6.27 27.80
CA VAL A 302 33.57 6.00 28.97
C VAL A 302 34.51 6.04 30.18
N GLN A 303 34.46 7.13 30.96
CA GLN A 303 35.12 7.17 32.28
C GLN A 303 34.40 6.15 33.18
N MET A 304 35.04 4.99 33.34
CA MET A 304 34.63 4.03 34.36
C MET A 304 34.83 4.70 35.73
N PRO A 305 33.83 4.70 36.60
CA PRO A 305 34.06 5.19 37.96
C PRO A 305 35.09 4.27 38.65
N SER A 306 36.22 4.86 39.05
CA SER A 306 37.21 4.21 39.87
C SER A 306 36.57 3.67 41.14
N LYS A 307 36.62 2.36 41.33
CA LYS A 307 36.29 1.73 42.60
C LYS A 307 37.34 2.18 43.61
N ALA A 308 37.03 3.15 44.42
CA ALA A 308 37.78 3.42 45.63
C ALA A 308 37.55 2.25 46.62
N CYS A 309 38.55 1.41 46.73
CA CYS A 309 38.70 0.46 47.82
C CYS A 309 39.21 1.26 48.98
N ALA A 310 38.47 1.35 50.08
CA ALA A 310 38.97 1.80 51.39
C ALA A 310 38.36 1.00 52.51
N ARG A 311 39.17 0.43 53.17
CA ARG A 311 39.37 -0.09 54.52
C ARG A 311 38.24 0.17 55.52
#